data_eb8df5c2c4de0db1b913e2eab3b12696
#
_entry.id   eb8df5c2c4de0db1b913e2eab3b12696
#
_cell.length_a   1.000
_cell.length_b   1.000
_cell.length_c   1.000
_cell.angle_alpha   90.00
_cell.angle_beta   90.00
_cell.angle_gamma   90.00
#
_symmetry.space_group_name_H-M   'P 1'
#
loop_
_entity.id
_entity.type
_entity.pdbx_description
1 polymer ?
#
loop_
_entity_poly.entity_id
_entity_poly.type
_entity_poly.pdbx_seq_one_letter_code
_entity_poly.pdbx_strand_id
1 'polypeptide(L)'
;MESNGKTYSYPAKLIPLFRDANLLKIEEEKSDRVAYIFLSPEAHLLCRTKGHILELYIYLLALESEYFDECLIGAEIDWNGIFPEMDNVQNEIDVIFRKGHSVVFISCKMTDLSVEAINELEVYANHFAGDNCLKMIVCSGRINPVYSNRCQEYGVTVIKQDQIQNLIPMVQKYIKNQRK
;
A
#
# COMPACT_ATOMS: atom_id res chain seq x y z
N MET A 1 3.30 24.31 1.06
CA MET A 1 1.98 24.41 1.69
C MET A 1 2.20 24.34 3.20
N GLU A 2 1.93 25.40 3.91
CA GLU A 2 1.88 25.37 5.37
C GLU A 2 0.47 24.99 5.79
N SER A 3 0.25 23.71 6.02
CA SER A 3 -0.87 23.25 6.81
C SER A 3 -0.34 23.05 8.22
N ASN A 4 -0.73 23.88 9.16
CA ASN A 4 -0.32 23.83 10.57
C ASN A 4 1.19 24.00 10.84
N GLY A 5 1.91 24.82 10.08
CA GLY A 5 3.33 25.11 10.29
C GLY A 5 4.28 23.96 9.99
N LYS A 6 3.84 22.91 9.29
CA LYS A 6 4.70 21.81 8.86
C LYS A 6 5.10 21.99 7.39
N THR A 7 6.40 22.03 7.13
CA THR A 7 6.95 22.01 5.78
C THR A 7 7.07 20.55 5.31
N TYR A 8 6.42 20.23 4.19
CA TYR A 8 6.54 18.92 3.56
C TYR A 8 7.52 18.97 2.40
N SER A 9 8.49 18.06 2.38
CA SER A 9 9.44 17.91 1.27
C SER A 9 8.94 16.80 0.34
N TYR A 10 8.63 17.16 -0.91
CA TYR A 10 8.35 16.21 -1.97
C TYR A 10 9.57 16.07 -2.89
N PRO A 11 9.84 14.87 -3.43
CA PRO A 11 10.84 14.73 -4.47
C PRO A 11 10.51 15.68 -5.64
N ALA A 12 11.43 16.56 -6.01
CA ALA A 12 11.25 17.54 -7.07
C ALA A 12 10.81 16.93 -8.42
N LYS A 13 11.14 15.66 -8.64
CA LYS A 13 10.75 14.89 -9.84
C LYS A 13 9.24 14.55 -9.89
N LEU A 14 8.51 14.54 -8.78
CA LEU A 14 7.08 14.20 -8.75
C LEU A 14 6.20 15.40 -9.14
N ILE A 15 6.63 16.62 -8.87
CA ILE A 15 5.84 17.83 -9.17
C ILE A 15 5.46 17.93 -10.65
N PRO A 16 6.40 17.79 -11.61
CA PRO A 16 6.07 17.80 -13.03
C PRO A 16 5.08 16.68 -13.40
N LEU A 17 5.28 15.47 -12.89
CA LEU A 17 4.38 14.33 -13.16
C LEU A 17 2.96 14.59 -12.65
N PHE A 18 2.81 15.15 -11.46
CA PHE A 18 1.50 15.48 -10.90
C PHE A 18 0.82 16.62 -11.65
N ARG A 19 1.59 17.62 -12.11
CA ARG A 19 1.07 18.68 -12.98
C ARG A 19 0.57 18.10 -14.31
N ASP A 20 1.37 17.27 -14.96
CA ASP A 20 1.05 16.66 -16.25
C ASP A 20 -0.14 15.70 -16.14
N ALA A 21 -0.31 15.03 -14.98
CA ALA A 21 -1.49 14.25 -14.62
C ALA A 21 -2.69 15.11 -14.18
N ASN A 22 -2.59 16.44 -14.22
CA ASN A 22 -3.64 17.37 -13.80
C ASN A 22 -4.11 17.19 -12.33
N LEU A 23 -3.19 16.80 -11.45
CA LEU A 23 -3.45 16.63 -10.02
C LEU A 23 -3.10 17.89 -9.21
N LEU A 24 -2.20 18.73 -9.72
CA LEU A 24 -1.83 20.00 -9.12
C LEU A 24 -1.59 21.10 -10.15
N LYS A 25 -1.68 22.35 -9.70
CA LYS A 25 -1.32 23.56 -10.44
C LYS A 25 -0.19 24.28 -9.70
N ILE A 26 0.84 24.70 -10.41
CA ILE A 26 1.90 25.53 -9.86
C ILE A 26 1.40 26.98 -9.80
N GLU A 27 1.44 27.59 -8.61
CA GLU A 27 1.09 29.00 -8.40
C GLU A 27 2.31 29.92 -8.48
N GLU A 28 3.42 29.52 -7.86
CA GLU A 28 4.63 30.30 -7.80
C GLU A 28 5.84 29.36 -7.83
N GLU A 29 6.82 29.71 -8.67
CA GLU A 29 8.10 29.02 -8.73
C GLU A 29 9.22 30.00 -8.45
N LYS A 30 9.97 29.77 -7.36
CA LYS A 30 11.18 30.50 -6.96
C LYS A 30 12.37 29.53 -6.97
N SER A 31 13.56 30.08 -6.95
CA SER A 31 14.80 29.28 -6.97
C SER A 31 14.95 28.29 -5.83
N ASP A 32 14.31 28.54 -4.69
CA ASP A 32 14.41 27.77 -3.44
C ASP A 32 13.10 27.09 -3.03
N ARG A 33 11.96 27.45 -3.67
CA ARG A 33 10.65 26.89 -3.33
C ARG A 33 9.67 26.94 -4.51
N VAL A 34 8.73 25.99 -4.50
CA VAL A 34 7.59 25.94 -5.41
C VAL A 34 6.32 25.96 -4.59
N ALA A 35 5.43 26.89 -4.90
CA ALA A 35 4.05 26.91 -4.37
C ALA A 35 3.12 26.28 -5.40
N TYR A 36 2.30 25.32 -4.95
CA TYR A 36 1.33 24.63 -5.77
C TYR A 36 0.02 24.38 -5.03
N ILE A 37 -1.05 24.25 -5.78
CA ILE A 37 -2.37 23.89 -5.27
C ILE A 37 -2.77 22.55 -5.85
N PHE A 38 -3.23 21.64 -5.00
CA PHE A 38 -3.89 20.41 -5.45
C PHE A 38 -5.26 20.74 -6.04
N LEU A 39 -5.59 20.10 -7.16
CA LEU A 39 -6.83 20.37 -7.88
C LEU A 39 -8.03 19.61 -7.31
N SER A 40 -7.80 18.65 -6.41
CA SER A 40 -8.84 17.99 -5.63
C SER A 40 -8.37 17.62 -4.22
N PRO A 41 -9.30 17.44 -3.26
CA PRO A 41 -9.01 16.92 -1.93
C PRO A 41 -8.35 15.53 -1.97
N GLU A 42 -8.78 14.67 -2.90
CA GLU A 42 -8.27 13.31 -3.08
C GLU A 42 -6.81 13.34 -3.55
N ALA A 43 -6.48 14.21 -4.53
CA ALA A 43 -5.10 14.42 -4.97
C ALA A 43 -4.21 14.92 -3.83
N HIS A 44 -4.74 15.79 -2.97
CA HIS A 44 -4.02 16.24 -1.77
C HIS A 44 -3.80 15.10 -0.77
N LEU A 45 -4.84 14.30 -0.49
CA LEU A 45 -4.76 13.16 0.43
C LEU A 45 -3.74 12.14 -0.06
N LEU A 46 -3.80 11.77 -1.34
CA LEU A 46 -2.87 10.84 -1.97
C LEU A 46 -1.41 11.26 -1.81
N CYS A 47 -1.13 12.56 -1.95
CA CYS A 47 0.23 13.09 -1.86
C CYS A 47 0.66 13.42 -0.43
N ARG A 48 -0.27 13.46 0.53
CA ARG A 48 0.02 13.81 1.93
C ARG A 48 0.75 12.69 2.67
N THR A 49 0.42 11.45 2.37
CA THR A 49 0.97 10.26 3.02
C THR A 49 1.83 9.50 2.03
N LYS A 50 3.09 9.28 2.33
CA LYS A 50 4.03 8.58 1.42
C LYS A 50 3.58 7.16 1.08
N GLY A 51 2.87 6.48 1.99
CA GLY A 51 2.33 5.13 1.82
C GLY A 51 1.32 5.05 0.69
N HIS A 52 0.36 5.95 0.64
CA HIS A 52 -0.76 5.92 -0.30
C HIS A 52 -0.34 5.86 -1.79
N ILE A 53 0.79 6.47 -2.15
CA ILE A 53 1.30 6.40 -3.54
C ILE A 53 1.75 4.97 -3.87
N LEU A 54 2.39 4.28 -2.93
CA LEU A 54 2.81 2.89 -3.12
C LEU A 54 1.61 1.95 -3.20
N GLU A 55 0.65 2.14 -2.32
CA GLU A 55 -0.62 1.40 -2.30
C GLU A 55 -1.38 1.56 -3.62
N LEU A 56 -1.57 2.82 -4.06
CA LEU A 56 -2.21 3.11 -5.34
C LEU A 56 -1.47 2.49 -6.52
N TYR A 57 -0.14 2.56 -6.52
CA TYR A 57 0.66 1.97 -7.59
C TYR A 57 0.45 0.46 -7.68
N ILE A 58 0.47 -0.25 -6.55
CA ILE A 58 0.22 -1.69 -6.48
C ILE A 58 -1.21 -2.03 -6.93
N TYR A 59 -2.18 -1.25 -6.47
CA TYR A 59 -3.58 -1.40 -6.87
C TYR A 59 -3.76 -1.26 -8.39
N LEU A 60 -3.15 -0.23 -9.00
CA LEU A 60 -3.21 0.00 -10.44
C LEU A 60 -2.55 -1.13 -11.24
N LEU A 61 -1.39 -1.65 -10.79
CA LEU A 61 -0.76 -2.82 -11.41
C LEU A 61 -1.71 -4.04 -11.44
N ALA A 62 -2.49 -4.22 -10.37
CA ALA A 62 -3.45 -5.32 -10.32
C ALA A 62 -4.62 -5.10 -11.28
N LEU A 63 -5.17 -3.88 -11.36
CA LEU A 63 -6.23 -3.54 -12.30
C LEU A 63 -5.77 -3.70 -13.75
N GLU A 64 -4.58 -3.18 -14.10
CA GLU A 64 -4.01 -3.31 -15.44
C GLU A 64 -3.76 -4.75 -15.86
N SER A 65 -3.53 -5.65 -14.90
CA SER A 65 -3.33 -7.06 -15.18
C SER A 65 -4.59 -7.80 -15.63
N GLU A 66 -5.78 -7.25 -15.37
CA GLU A 66 -7.11 -7.84 -15.62
C GLU A 66 -7.26 -9.28 -15.09
N TYR A 67 -6.39 -9.67 -14.14
CA TYR A 67 -6.33 -11.06 -13.65
C TYR A 67 -7.26 -11.31 -12.47
N PHE A 68 -7.42 -10.34 -11.58
CA PHE A 68 -8.15 -10.48 -10.34
C PHE A 68 -9.65 -10.25 -10.52
N ASP A 69 -10.44 -10.93 -9.70
CA ASP A 69 -11.90 -10.75 -9.68
C ASP A 69 -12.27 -9.49 -8.88
N GLU A 70 -11.40 -9.11 -7.92
CA GLU A 70 -11.60 -7.95 -7.06
C GLU A 70 -10.25 -7.40 -6.59
N CYS A 71 -10.14 -6.08 -6.55
CA CYS A 71 -9.02 -5.34 -6.00
C CYS A 71 -9.56 -4.23 -5.10
N LEU A 72 -9.05 -4.15 -3.88
CA LEU A 72 -9.40 -3.11 -2.90
C LEU A 72 -8.13 -2.41 -2.43
N ILE A 73 -8.26 -1.14 -2.07
CA ILE A 73 -7.22 -0.31 -1.48
C ILE A 73 -7.79 0.36 -0.24
N GLY A 74 -7.01 0.43 0.85
CA GLY A 74 -7.41 1.09 2.09
C GLY A 74 -8.63 0.43 2.72
N ALA A 75 -8.63 -0.90 2.85
CA ALA A 75 -9.77 -1.62 3.40
C ALA A 75 -9.78 -1.53 4.93
N GLU A 76 -10.73 -0.78 5.48
CA GLU A 76 -10.94 -0.68 6.93
C GLU A 76 -11.59 -1.95 7.47
N ILE A 77 -11.10 -2.42 8.62
CA ILE A 77 -11.57 -3.64 9.28
C ILE A 77 -12.45 -3.26 10.47
N ASP A 78 -13.69 -3.71 10.43
CA ASP A 78 -14.60 -3.70 11.57
C ASP A 78 -14.53 -5.03 12.33
N TRP A 79 -13.83 -5.05 13.46
CA TRP A 79 -13.68 -6.24 14.30
C TRP A 79 -14.98 -6.66 15.00
N ASN A 80 -15.89 -5.73 15.22
CA ASN A 80 -17.08 -5.93 16.02
C ASN A 80 -18.34 -6.17 15.19
N GLY A 81 -18.29 -5.89 13.88
CA GLY A 81 -19.45 -5.99 12.98
C GLY A 81 -20.55 -4.97 13.29
N ILE A 82 -20.25 -3.89 14.01
CA ILE A 82 -21.19 -2.85 14.43
C ILE A 82 -20.75 -1.52 13.84
N PHE A 83 -21.02 -1.32 12.57
CA PHE A 83 -20.86 -0.03 11.92
C PHE A 83 -22.09 0.85 12.23
N PRO A 84 -22.01 2.07 12.78
CA PRO A 84 -20.90 3.05 12.84
C PRO A 84 -20.39 3.39 14.27
N GLU A 85 -20.55 2.53 15.24
CA GLU A 85 -20.19 2.81 16.64
C GLU A 85 -18.72 2.48 16.97
N MET A 86 -17.84 2.54 15.97
CA MET A 86 -16.43 2.26 16.19
C MET A 86 -15.75 3.39 16.95
N ASP A 87 -15.60 3.22 18.25
CA ASP A 87 -14.61 3.96 19.03
C ASP A 87 -13.19 3.43 18.70
N ASN A 88 -12.52 4.12 17.76
CA ASN A 88 -11.07 4.31 17.71
C ASN A 88 -10.10 3.16 17.40
N VAL A 89 -10.48 1.97 17.01
CA VAL A 89 -9.52 0.99 16.49
C VAL A 89 -9.78 0.74 15.01
N GLN A 90 -9.35 1.67 14.19
CA GLN A 90 -9.32 1.51 12.74
C GLN A 90 -8.08 0.70 12.38
N ASN A 91 -8.27 -0.55 12.04
CA ASN A 91 -7.25 -1.35 11.40
C ASN A 91 -7.52 -1.33 9.90
N GLU A 92 -6.48 -1.15 9.11
CA GLU A 92 -6.55 -1.02 7.67
C GLU A 92 -5.65 -2.07 7.02
N ILE A 93 -6.13 -2.71 5.96
CA ILE A 93 -5.30 -3.48 5.06
C ILE A 93 -5.04 -2.61 3.84
N ASP A 94 -3.75 -2.34 3.58
CA ASP A 94 -3.33 -1.37 2.58
C ASP A 94 -3.83 -1.75 1.18
N VAL A 95 -3.69 -3.02 0.76
CA VAL A 95 -4.22 -3.53 -0.53
C VAL A 95 -4.67 -4.99 -0.40
N ILE A 96 -5.80 -5.30 -1.03
CA ILE A 96 -6.36 -6.66 -1.10
C ILE A 96 -6.61 -7.04 -2.55
N PHE A 97 -6.20 -8.26 -2.94
CA PHE A 97 -6.61 -8.88 -4.21
C PHE A 97 -7.36 -10.17 -3.94
N ARG A 98 -8.34 -10.47 -4.76
CA ARG A 98 -9.06 -11.75 -4.74
C ARG A 98 -9.12 -12.38 -6.14
N LYS A 99 -8.88 -13.69 -6.18
CA LYS A 99 -9.10 -14.52 -7.38
C LYS A 99 -9.70 -15.86 -7.00
N GLY A 100 -11.00 -16.05 -7.27
CA GLY A 100 -11.73 -17.20 -6.77
C GLY A 100 -11.76 -17.22 -5.24
N HIS A 101 -11.25 -18.29 -4.65
CA HIS A 101 -11.13 -18.45 -3.20
C HIS A 101 -9.78 -17.99 -2.63
N SER A 102 -8.84 -17.59 -3.48
CA SER A 102 -7.53 -17.12 -3.04
C SER A 102 -7.58 -15.63 -2.76
N VAL A 103 -7.07 -15.24 -1.61
CA VAL A 103 -6.97 -13.84 -1.16
C VAL A 103 -5.51 -13.48 -0.99
N VAL A 104 -5.16 -12.27 -1.32
CA VAL A 104 -3.82 -11.70 -1.15
C VAL A 104 -3.94 -10.44 -0.30
N PHE A 105 -3.32 -10.43 0.85
CA PHE A 105 -3.19 -9.24 1.69
C PHE A 105 -1.80 -8.65 1.52
N ILE A 106 -1.73 -7.36 1.23
CA ILE A 106 -0.48 -6.64 1.00
C ILE A 106 -0.39 -5.47 1.95
N SER A 107 0.69 -5.42 2.71
CA SER A 107 1.08 -4.25 3.50
C SER A 107 2.18 -3.47 2.79
N CYS A 108 2.01 -2.15 2.70
CA CYS A 108 2.89 -1.23 1.98
C CYS A 108 3.69 -0.37 2.95
N LYS A 109 5.02 -0.50 2.94
CA LYS A 109 5.89 0.24 3.86
C LYS A 109 6.92 1.06 3.10
N MET A 110 6.81 2.38 3.18
CA MET A 110 7.80 3.34 2.61
C MET A 110 8.99 3.56 3.54
N THR A 111 9.02 2.90 4.68
CA THR A 111 10.07 2.95 5.70
C THR A 111 10.72 1.58 5.86
N ASP A 112 11.63 1.45 6.83
CA ASP A 112 12.21 0.16 7.20
C ASP A 112 11.11 -0.81 7.66
N LEU A 113 11.29 -2.10 7.37
CA LEU A 113 10.37 -3.14 7.81
C LEU A 113 10.35 -3.21 9.35
N SER A 114 9.16 -3.27 9.93
CA SER A 114 8.95 -3.38 11.37
C SER A 114 8.31 -4.71 11.74
N VAL A 115 8.46 -5.11 13.00
CA VAL A 115 7.86 -6.34 13.52
C VAL A 115 6.33 -6.20 13.64
N GLU A 116 5.86 -4.99 13.92
CA GLU A 116 4.43 -4.67 14.03
C GLU A 116 3.72 -4.96 12.71
N ALA A 117 4.27 -4.49 11.58
CA ALA A 117 3.70 -4.73 10.25
C ALA A 117 3.59 -6.22 9.90
N ILE A 118 4.57 -7.03 10.34
CA ILE A 118 4.55 -8.49 10.14
C ILE A 118 3.44 -9.12 10.98
N ASN A 119 3.33 -8.72 12.26
CA ASN A 119 2.33 -9.28 13.17
C ASN A 119 0.90 -8.88 12.77
N GLU A 120 0.68 -7.63 12.40
CA GLU A 120 -0.63 -7.15 11.93
C GLU A 120 -1.10 -7.95 10.74
N LEU A 121 -0.26 -8.12 9.72
CA LEU A 121 -0.59 -8.86 8.52
C LEU A 121 -0.90 -10.35 8.84
N GLU A 122 -0.17 -10.96 9.77
CA GLU A 122 -0.42 -12.31 10.25
C GLU A 122 -1.80 -12.43 10.93
N VAL A 123 -2.11 -11.48 11.82
CA VAL A 123 -3.41 -11.45 12.53
C VAL A 123 -4.56 -11.31 11.53
N TYR A 124 -4.45 -10.39 10.57
CA TYR A 124 -5.49 -10.18 9.57
C TYR A 124 -5.69 -11.41 8.69
N ALA A 125 -4.60 -12.01 8.20
CA ALA A 125 -4.69 -13.20 7.36
C ALA A 125 -5.36 -14.37 8.09
N ASN A 126 -4.96 -14.64 9.31
CA ASN A 126 -5.52 -15.74 10.10
C ASN A 126 -7.01 -15.53 10.45
N HIS A 127 -7.41 -14.27 10.66
CA HIS A 127 -8.79 -13.96 11.05
C HIS A 127 -9.75 -13.92 9.87
N PHE A 128 -9.33 -13.32 8.73
CA PHE A 128 -10.25 -13.01 7.62
C PHE A 128 -10.11 -13.91 6.40
N ALA A 129 -8.98 -14.55 6.20
CA ALA A 129 -8.72 -15.28 4.96
C ALA A 129 -8.28 -16.74 5.14
N GLY A 130 -7.87 -17.14 6.35
CA GLY A 130 -7.43 -18.51 6.63
C GLY A 130 -6.24 -18.98 5.77
N ASP A 131 -6.16 -20.29 5.54
CA ASP A 131 -5.00 -20.93 4.92
C ASP A 131 -4.78 -20.56 3.43
N ASN A 132 -5.80 -20.03 2.75
CA ASN A 132 -5.73 -19.66 1.34
C ASN A 132 -5.26 -18.20 1.12
N CYS A 133 -4.67 -17.59 2.13
CA CYS A 133 -4.17 -16.21 2.06
C CYS A 133 -2.67 -16.16 1.69
N LEU A 134 -2.35 -15.42 0.64
CA LEU A 134 -0.99 -14.98 0.39
C LEU A 134 -0.73 -13.67 1.16
N LYS A 135 0.19 -13.72 2.10
CA LYS A 135 0.63 -12.56 2.89
C LYS A 135 1.85 -11.93 2.22
N MET A 136 1.78 -10.64 1.91
CA MET A 136 2.86 -9.91 1.25
C MET A 136 3.15 -8.58 1.93
N ILE A 137 4.42 -8.23 2.00
CA ILE A 137 4.86 -6.88 2.40
C ILE A 137 5.68 -6.29 1.26
N VAL A 138 5.30 -5.13 0.77
CA VAL A 138 6.10 -4.33 -0.15
C VAL A 138 6.81 -3.25 0.64
N CYS A 139 8.16 -3.29 0.67
CA CYS A 139 8.96 -2.41 1.50
C CYS A 139 10.00 -1.66 0.67
N SER A 140 10.06 -0.33 0.81
CA SER A 140 11.07 0.52 0.17
C SER A 140 12.29 0.76 1.06
N GLY A 141 12.17 0.54 2.36
CA GLY A 141 13.24 0.71 3.33
C GLY A 141 14.11 -0.53 3.50
N ARG A 142 14.89 -0.52 4.56
CA ARG A 142 15.79 -1.63 4.89
C ARG A 142 15.01 -2.78 5.51
N ILE A 143 15.47 -4.00 5.25
CA ILE A 143 14.95 -5.22 5.83
C ILE A 143 16.03 -5.79 6.73
N ASN A 144 15.80 -5.77 8.04
CA ASN A 144 16.69 -6.40 9.02
C ASN A 144 16.63 -7.93 8.84
N PRO A 145 17.78 -8.65 8.86
CA PRO A 145 17.81 -10.11 8.76
C PRO A 145 16.90 -10.83 9.77
N VAL A 146 16.77 -10.31 10.99
CA VAL A 146 15.88 -10.88 12.02
C VAL A 146 14.42 -10.82 11.56
N TYR A 147 13.99 -9.70 10.95
CA TYR A 147 12.63 -9.55 10.44
C TYR A 147 12.39 -10.38 9.17
N SER A 148 13.42 -10.53 8.33
CA SER A 148 13.37 -11.43 7.17
C SER A 148 13.11 -12.89 7.60
N ASN A 149 13.79 -13.37 8.64
CA ASN A 149 13.56 -14.71 9.19
C ASN A 149 12.14 -14.84 9.74
N ARG A 150 11.64 -13.83 10.46
CA ARG A 150 10.27 -13.83 10.98
C ARG A 150 9.22 -13.85 9.84
N CYS A 151 9.46 -13.14 8.76
CA CYS A 151 8.59 -13.21 7.58
C CYS A 151 8.55 -14.64 7.03
N GLN A 152 9.69 -15.34 6.97
CA GLN A 152 9.73 -16.73 6.52
C GLN A 152 8.97 -17.67 7.44
N GLU A 153 9.10 -17.50 8.76
CA GLU A 153 8.37 -18.31 9.77
C GLU A 153 6.84 -18.14 9.63
N TYR A 154 6.38 -16.93 9.32
CA TYR A 154 4.95 -16.63 9.16
C TYR A 154 4.45 -16.80 7.72
N GLY A 155 5.30 -17.26 6.79
CA GLY A 155 4.93 -17.40 5.38
C GLY A 155 4.62 -16.06 4.69
N VAL A 156 5.22 -14.97 5.18
CA VAL A 156 5.06 -13.64 4.60
C VAL A 156 6.10 -13.45 3.50
N THR A 157 5.65 -13.15 2.29
CA THR A 157 6.51 -12.81 1.16
C THR A 157 6.87 -11.33 1.20
N VAL A 158 8.17 -11.03 1.23
CA VAL A 158 8.64 -9.63 1.20
C VAL A 158 9.15 -9.28 -0.19
N ILE A 159 8.64 -8.18 -0.75
CA ILE A 159 9.07 -7.62 -2.03
C ILE A 159 9.70 -6.25 -1.78
N LYS A 160 10.90 -6.05 -2.30
CA LYS A 160 11.54 -4.73 -2.31
C LYS A 160 10.97 -3.88 -3.43
N GLN A 161 11.01 -2.55 -3.25
CA GLN A 161 10.48 -1.60 -4.23
C GLN A 161 11.06 -1.78 -5.64
N ASP A 162 12.34 -2.12 -5.76
CA ASP A 162 13.00 -2.39 -7.04
C ASP A 162 12.53 -3.68 -7.73
N GLN A 163 11.82 -4.55 -7.01
CA GLN A 163 11.27 -5.81 -7.48
C GLN A 163 9.75 -5.78 -7.70
N ILE A 164 9.11 -4.62 -7.53
CA ILE A 164 7.65 -4.47 -7.56
C ILE A 164 7.04 -4.92 -8.90
N GLN A 165 7.79 -4.84 -10.00
CA GLN A 165 7.40 -5.34 -11.32
C GLN A 165 7.10 -6.85 -11.33
N ASN A 166 7.67 -7.60 -10.38
CA ASN A 166 7.48 -9.05 -10.25
C ASN A 166 6.27 -9.41 -9.37
N LEU A 167 5.61 -8.44 -8.72
CA LEU A 167 4.53 -8.67 -7.77
C LEU A 167 3.40 -9.46 -8.43
N ILE A 168 2.82 -8.94 -9.51
CA ILE A 168 1.69 -9.59 -10.18
C ILE A 168 2.04 -10.99 -10.71
N PRO A 169 3.15 -11.21 -11.43
CA PRO A 169 3.59 -12.56 -11.82
C PRO A 169 3.75 -13.53 -10.66
N MET A 170 4.29 -13.07 -9.51
CA MET A 170 4.44 -13.92 -8.31
C MET A 170 3.10 -14.32 -7.73
N VAL A 171 2.16 -13.39 -7.60
CA VAL A 171 0.80 -13.65 -7.11
C VAL A 171 0.08 -14.63 -8.04
N GLN A 172 0.15 -14.43 -9.33
CA GLN A 172 -0.46 -15.32 -10.32
C GLN A 172 0.10 -16.75 -10.23
N LYS A 173 1.41 -16.89 -10.05
CA LYS A 173 2.06 -18.19 -9.86
C LYS A 173 1.60 -18.88 -8.58
N TYR A 174 1.50 -18.13 -7.46
CA TYR A 174 1.00 -18.65 -6.20
C TYR A 174 -0.43 -19.21 -6.36
N ILE A 175 -1.34 -18.41 -6.89
CA ILE A 175 -2.76 -18.78 -7.06
C ILE A 175 -2.91 -20.00 -7.98
N LYS A 176 -2.13 -20.08 -9.05
CA LYS A 176 -2.13 -21.26 -9.94
C LYS A 176 -1.68 -22.54 -9.23
N ASN A 177 -0.76 -22.45 -8.28
CA ASN A 177 -0.27 -23.60 -7.52
C ASN A 177 -1.26 -24.08 -6.47
N GLN A 178 -2.12 -23.23 -5.95
CA GLN A 178 -3.18 -23.57 -4.99
C GLN A 178 -4.36 -24.32 -5.64
N ARG A 179 -4.49 -24.28 -6.97
CA ARG A 179 -5.58 -24.93 -7.72
C ARG A 179 -5.25 -26.38 -8.15
N LYS A 180 -4.06 -26.87 -7.80
CA LYS A 180 -3.66 -28.26 -8.03
C LYS A 180 -3.87 -29.11 -6.81
#